data_fc0691abf074816241f6319b8e522b33
#
_entry.id   fc0691abf074816241f6319b8e522b33
#
_cell.length_a   1.000
_cell.length_b   1.000
_cell.length_c   1.000
_cell.angle_alpha   90.00
_cell.angle_beta   90.00
_cell.angle_gamma   90.00
#
_symmetry.space_group_name_H-M   'P 1'
#
loop_
_entity.id
_entity.type
_entity.pdbx_description
1 polymer ?
#
loop_
_entity_poly.entity_id
_entity_poly.type
_entity_poly.pdbx_seq_one_letter_code
_entity_poly.pdbx_strand_id
1 'polypeptide(L)'
;MLAQPQTFPCPNCKEIINDSMERCRYCDSPVDRQAAASAAELQGKVNQACSDASYLKTAALVMWAFLGLSFIPFVPLVGWAFLITFVVVLVMIIRWQLRFGRIKTDDPDYPGARRSKNVALLLWLGALFLAFVIRPLLVVLSLSS
;
A
#
# COMPACT_ATOMS: atom_id res chain seq x y z
N MET A 1 25.77 -13.86 7.88
CA MET A 1 24.34 -13.89 7.55
C MET A 1 24.18 -14.83 6.37
N LEU A 2 23.55 -15.99 6.55
CA LEU A 2 23.27 -16.93 5.46
C LEU A 2 22.17 -16.32 4.60
N ALA A 3 22.46 -15.98 3.34
CA ALA A 3 21.45 -15.53 2.38
C ALA A 3 20.42 -16.65 2.25
N GLN A 4 19.14 -16.34 2.51
CA GLN A 4 18.07 -17.31 2.28
C GLN A 4 17.94 -17.52 0.75
N PRO A 5 17.85 -18.77 0.27
CA PRO A 5 17.66 -19.03 -1.14
C PRO A 5 16.37 -18.37 -1.63
N GLN A 6 16.50 -17.53 -2.64
CA GLN A 6 15.33 -16.86 -3.24
C GLN A 6 14.68 -17.77 -4.26
N THR A 7 13.35 -17.84 -4.22
CA THR A 7 12.57 -18.64 -5.17
C THR A 7 11.92 -17.73 -6.21
N PHE A 8 11.88 -18.16 -7.46
CA PHE A 8 11.28 -17.43 -8.57
C PHE A 8 10.72 -18.41 -9.63
N PRO A 9 9.74 -18.02 -10.44
CA PRO A 9 9.20 -18.85 -11.50
C PRO A 9 10.20 -19.00 -12.65
N CYS A 10 10.42 -20.22 -13.12
CA CYS A 10 11.24 -20.52 -14.29
C CYS A 10 10.71 -19.76 -15.51
N PRO A 11 11.56 -19.06 -16.30
CA PRO A 11 11.09 -18.30 -17.46
C PRO A 11 10.48 -19.19 -18.56
N ASN A 12 10.85 -20.49 -18.62
CA ASN A 12 10.40 -21.41 -19.65
C ASN A 12 9.13 -22.20 -19.23
N CYS A 13 9.14 -22.86 -18.05
CA CYS A 13 8.03 -23.71 -17.62
C CYS A 13 7.16 -23.10 -16.52
N LYS A 14 7.52 -21.94 -15.99
CA LYS A 14 6.86 -21.21 -14.90
C LYS A 14 6.79 -21.93 -13.54
N GLU A 15 7.45 -23.08 -13.42
CA GLU A 15 7.59 -23.78 -12.14
C GLU A 15 8.52 -23.03 -11.20
N ILE A 16 8.27 -23.14 -9.88
CA ILE A 16 9.05 -22.43 -8.86
C ILE A 16 10.40 -23.14 -8.69
N ILE A 17 11.47 -22.42 -8.93
CA ILE A 17 12.87 -22.85 -8.75
C ILE A 17 13.60 -21.88 -7.80
N ASN A 18 14.77 -22.30 -7.31
CA ASN A 18 15.60 -21.44 -6.48
C ASN A 18 16.85 -20.94 -7.25
N ASP A 19 17.46 -19.88 -6.74
CA ASP A 19 18.63 -19.21 -7.31
C ASP A 19 19.92 -20.05 -7.26
N SER A 20 19.94 -21.14 -6.49
CA SER A 20 21.08 -22.05 -6.38
C SER A 20 21.16 -23.08 -7.51
N MET A 21 20.10 -23.19 -8.34
CA MET A 21 20.04 -24.14 -9.44
C MET A 21 20.70 -23.59 -10.71
N GLU A 22 21.53 -24.39 -11.38
CA GLU A 22 22.11 -24.05 -12.68
C GLU A 22 21.17 -24.38 -13.84
N ARG A 23 20.30 -25.36 -13.64
CA ARG A 23 19.27 -25.79 -14.60
C ARG A 23 17.93 -26.03 -13.92
N CYS A 24 16.87 -25.75 -14.61
CA CYS A 24 15.52 -26.02 -14.11
C CYS A 24 15.29 -27.52 -13.98
N ARG A 25 14.88 -27.98 -12.80
CA ARG A 25 14.59 -29.40 -12.54
C ARG A 25 13.46 -29.97 -13.41
N TYR A 26 12.56 -29.11 -13.91
CA TYR A 26 11.35 -29.54 -14.62
C TYR A 26 11.48 -29.50 -16.14
N CYS A 27 12.24 -28.55 -16.69
CA CYS A 27 12.36 -28.38 -18.15
C CYS A 27 13.81 -28.38 -18.65
N ASP A 28 14.77 -28.61 -17.76
CA ASP A 28 16.24 -28.66 -18.03
C ASP A 28 16.81 -27.41 -18.74
N SER A 29 16.04 -26.32 -18.81
CA SER A 29 16.54 -25.07 -19.39
C SER A 29 17.59 -24.44 -18.46
N PRO A 30 18.67 -23.85 -19.02
CA PRO A 30 19.69 -23.17 -18.22
C PRO A 30 19.07 -21.98 -17.49
N VAL A 31 19.39 -21.84 -16.21
CA VAL A 31 18.94 -20.72 -15.38
C VAL A 31 20.01 -19.63 -15.41
N ASP A 32 19.69 -18.50 -16.03
CA ASP A 32 20.53 -17.32 -15.96
C ASP A 32 20.43 -16.71 -14.55
N ARG A 33 21.52 -16.79 -13.79
CA ARG A 33 21.57 -16.26 -12.40
C ARG A 33 21.27 -14.77 -12.32
N GLN A 34 21.64 -13.98 -13.33
CA GLN A 34 21.35 -12.55 -13.35
C GLN A 34 19.85 -12.28 -13.59
N ALA A 35 19.24 -12.99 -14.55
CA ALA A 35 17.81 -12.92 -14.78
C ALA A 35 17.01 -13.43 -13.57
N ALA A 36 17.49 -14.49 -12.92
CA ALA A 36 16.92 -15.03 -11.70
C ALA A 36 16.95 -14.03 -10.54
N ALA A 37 18.09 -13.41 -10.28
CA ALA A 37 18.26 -12.42 -9.22
C ALA A 37 17.38 -11.19 -9.47
N SER A 38 17.29 -10.70 -10.71
CA SER A 38 16.43 -9.56 -11.07
C SER A 38 14.94 -9.88 -10.93
N ALA A 39 14.52 -11.10 -11.29
CA ALA A 39 13.13 -11.56 -11.11
C ALA A 39 12.78 -11.69 -9.61
N ALA A 40 13.67 -12.24 -8.80
CA ALA A 40 13.49 -12.35 -7.37
C ALA A 40 13.43 -10.96 -6.68
N GLU A 41 14.27 -10.01 -7.10
CA GLU A 41 14.22 -8.63 -6.60
C GLU A 41 12.90 -7.95 -6.97
N LEU A 42 12.42 -8.14 -8.21
CA LEU A 42 11.14 -7.60 -8.66
C LEU A 42 9.99 -8.19 -7.84
N GLN A 43 9.98 -9.51 -7.63
CA GLN A 43 8.97 -10.16 -6.81
C GLN A 43 8.99 -9.66 -5.36
N GLY A 44 10.18 -9.44 -4.79
CA GLY A 44 10.32 -8.84 -3.47
C GLY A 44 9.70 -7.43 -3.40
N LYS A 45 9.90 -6.60 -4.43
CA LYS A 45 9.28 -5.26 -4.53
C LYS A 45 7.75 -5.34 -4.66
N VAL A 46 7.22 -6.30 -5.41
CA VAL A 46 5.77 -6.52 -5.54
C VAL A 46 5.17 -6.94 -4.20
N ASN A 47 5.75 -7.91 -3.52
CA ASN A 47 5.29 -8.36 -2.20
C ASN A 47 5.29 -7.20 -1.20
N GLN A 48 6.34 -6.38 -1.20
CA GLN A 48 6.40 -5.20 -0.33
C GLN A 48 5.34 -4.16 -0.71
N ALA A 49 5.09 -3.93 -2.00
CA ALA A 49 4.05 -3.01 -2.45
C ALA A 49 2.64 -3.48 -2.01
N CYS A 50 2.37 -4.78 -2.05
CA CYS A 50 1.11 -5.37 -1.59
C CYS A 50 0.94 -5.22 -0.06
N SER A 51 1.99 -5.50 0.71
CA SER A 51 2.00 -5.33 2.16
C SER A 51 1.78 -3.86 2.55
N ASP A 52 2.56 -2.94 1.97
CA ASP A 52 2.43 -1.50 2.24
C ASP A 52 1.03 -0.97 1.85
N ALA A 53 0.43 -1.46 0.76
CA ALA A 53 -0.91 -1.08 0.33
C ALA A 53 -2.00 -1.58 1.31
N SER A 54 -1.81 -2.75 1.92
CA SER A 54 -2.69 -3.27 2.97
C SER A 54 -2.64 -2.39 4.23
N TYR A 55 -1.44 -2.05 4.69
CA TYR A 55 -1.26 -1.11 5.82
C TYR A 55 -1.86 0.26 5.54
N LEU A 56 -1.72 0.76 4.32
CA LEU A 56 -2.28 2.04 3.91
C LEU A 56 -3.82 2.05 4.02
N LYS A 57 -4.48 0.98 3.58
CA LYS A 57 -5.94 0.81 3.70
C LYS A 57 -6.36 0.80 5.17
N THR A 58 -5.65 0.06 6.02
CA THR A 58 -5.94 -0.02 7.47
C THR A 58 -5.74 1.35 8.13
N ALA A 59 -4.66 2.06 7.81
CA ALA A 59 -4.40 3.40 8.34
C ALA A 59 -5.49 4.41 7.93
N ALA A 60 -5.99 4.32 6.69
CA ALA A 60 -7.10 5.16 6.23
C ALA A 60 -8.40 4.87 6.99
N LEU A 61 -8.68 3.61 7.34
CA LEU A 61 -9.86 3.25 8.16
C LEU A 61 -9.72 3.77 9.59
N VAL A 62 -8.54 3.67 10.20
CA VAL A 62 -8.25 4.24 11.53
C VAL A 62 -8.43 5.76 11.53
N MET A 63 -7.96 6.45 10.48
CA MET A 63 -8.19 7.89 10.31
C MET A 63 -9.69 8.23 10.31
N TRP A 64 -10.52 7.45 9.62
CA TRP A 64 -11.98 7.63 9.61
C TRP A 64 -12.61 7.38 10.97
N ALA A 65 -12.11 6.39 11.74
CA ALA A 65 -12.56 6.16 13.12
C ALA A 65 -12.29 7.39 14.01
N PHE A 66 -11.09 7.98 13.91
CA PHE A 66 -10.77 9.22 14.63
C PHE A 66 -11.61 10.42 14.16
N LEU A 67 -11.88 10.52 12.85
CA LEU A 67 -12.78 11.55 12.34
C LEU A 67 -14.17 11.41 12.93
N GLY A 68 -14.76 10.21 12.94
CA GLY A 68 -16.06 9.94 13.56
C GLY A 68 -16.09 10.28 15.05
N LEU A 69 -15.07 9.84 15.80
CA LEU A 69 -14.95 10.14 17.23
C LEU A 69 -14.77 11.64 17.51
N SER A 70 -14.19 12.40 16.57
CA SER A 70 -13.97 13.86 16.73
C SER A 70 -15.27 14.69 16.75
N PHE A 71 -16.42 14.08 16.38
CA PHE A 71 -17.73 14.72 16.55
C PHE A 71 -18.26 14.63 18.01
N ILE A 72 -17.62 13.86 18.88
CA ILE A 72 -17.98 13.77 20.28
C ILE A 72 -17.25 14.90 21.04
N PRO A 73 -17.97 15.90 21.62
CA PRO A 73 -17.37 17.13 22.14
C PRO A 73 -16.48 16.95 23.37
N PHE A 74 -16.51 15.78 24.02
CA PHE A 74 -15.83 15.55 25.30
C PHE A 74 -14.36 15.08 25.19
N VAL A 75 -13.81 14.89 23.98
CA VAL A 75 -12.46 14.32 23.81
C VAL A 75 -11.61 15.18 22.85
N PRO A 76 -11.05 16.32 23.32
CA PRO A 76 -10.27 17.23 22.45
C PRO A 76 -9.02 16.57 21.86
N LEU A 77 -8.43 15.56 22.55
CA LEU A 77 -7.28 14.80 22.06
C LEU A 77 -7.57 14.03 20.76
N VAL A 78 -8.82 13.61 20.51
CA VAL A 78 -9.21 12.88 19.30
C VAL A 78 -9.04 13.74 18.05
N GLY A 79 -9.29 15.05 18.14
CA GLY A 79 -9.06 15.97 17.03
C GLY A 79 -7.58 16.03 16.60
N TRP A 80 -6.67 16.03 17.56
CA TRP A 80 -5.23 15.96 17.29
C TRP A 80 -4.82 14.60 16.69
N ALA A 81 -5.35 13.50 17.23
CA ALA A 81 -5.11 12.16 16.70
C ALA A 81 -5.59 12.04 15.22
N PHE A 82 -6.75 12.63 14.89
CA PHE A 82 -7.21 12.71 13.50
C PHE A 82 -6.23 13.49 12.63
N LEU A 83 -5.77 14.69 13.04
CA LEU A 83 -4.83 15.49 12.24
C LEU A 83 -3.51 14.75 12.01
N ILE A 84 -2.97 14.09 13.03
CA ILE A 84 -1.74 13.32 12.91
C ILE A 84 -1.94 12.17 11.91
N THR A 85 -2.99 11.36 12.07
CA THR A 85 -3.26 10.23 11.16
C THR A 85 -3.57 10.71 9.74
N PHE A 86 -4.23 11.85 9.57
CA PHE A 86 -4.51 12.47 8.28
C PHE A 86 -3.22 12.80 7.50
N VAL A 87 -2.23 13.41 8.18
CA VAL A 87 -0.91 13.70 7.59
C VAL A 87 -0.13 12.41 7.33
N VAL A 88 -0.12 11.47 8.26
CA VAL A 88 0.59 10.19 8.12
C VAL A 88 0.07 9.41 6.91
N VAL A 89 -1.25 9.31 6.72
CA VAL A 89 -1.85 8.62 5.56
C VAL A 89 -1.44 9.30 4.25
N LEU A 90 -1.42 10.64 4.19
CA LEU A 90 -0.96 11.36 3.00
C LEU A 90 0.51 11.03 2.67
N VAL A 91 1.39 11.09 3.67
CA VAL A 91 2.82 10.77 3.50
C VAL A 91 3.00 9.32 3.02
N MET A 92 2.23 8.38 3.58
CA MET A 92 2.26 6.98 3.15
C MET A 92 1.80 6.81 1.69
N ILE A 93 0.74 7.51 1.25
CA ILE A 93 0.26 7.49 -0.14
C ILE A 93 1.36 7.99 -1.08
N ILE A 94 1.97 9.14 -0.77
CA ILE A 94 3.04 9.75 -1.59
C ILE A 94 4.24 8.81 -1.65
N ARG A 95 4.69 8.29 -0.50
CA ARG A 95 5.82 7.36 -0.41
C ARG A 95 5.57 6.09 -1.23
N TRP A 96 4.38 5.50 -1.14
CA TRP A 96 3.99 4.34 -1.92
C TRP A 96 4.05 4.65 -3.42
N GLN A 97 3.49 5.79 -3.84
CA GLN A 97 3.49 6.20 -5.25
C GLN A 97 4.89 6.42 -5.80
N LEU A 98 5.78 7.06 -5.02
CA LEU A 98 7.16 7.30 -5.44
C LEU A 98 7.97 6.00 -5.53
N ARG A 99 7.75 5.06 -4.61
CA ARG A 99 8.54 3.83 -4.52
C ARG A 99 8.05 2.76 -5.48
N PHE A 100 6.76 2.59 -5.62
CA PHE A 100 6.15 1.46 -6.34
C PHE A 100 5.34 1.87 -7.58
N GLY A 101 4.98 3.14 -7.74
CA GLY A 101 4.08 3.59 -8.82
C GLY A 101 4.61 3.37 -10.23
N ARG A 102 5.93 3.19 -10.41
CA ARG A 102 6.58 2.97 -11.70
C ARG A 102 6.92 1.51 -12.02
N ILE A 103 6.59 0.58 -11.12
CA ILE A 103 6.85 -0.85 -11.35
C ILE A 103 5.96 -1.32 -12.49
N LYS A 104 6.59 -1.88 -13.52
CA LYS A 104 5.94 -2.59 -14.62
C LYS A 104 6.08 -4.08 -14.35
N THR A 105 4.99 -4.74 -14.02
CA THR A 105 4.95 -6.18 -13.74
C THR A 105 3.62 -6.75 -14.19
N ASP A 106 3.64 -8.00 -14.66
CA ASP A 106 2.45 -8.78 -15.02
C ASP A 106 1.96 -9.63 -13.84
N ASP A 107 2.47 -9.37 -12.62
CA ASP A 107 2.08 -10.08 -11.40
C ASP A 107 0.59 -9.81 -11.10
N PRO A 108 -0.23 -10.86 -10.91
CA PRO A 108 -1.68 -10.74 -10.69
C PRO A 108 -2.04 -10.02 -9.39
N ASP A 109 -1.13 -9.95 -8.40
CA ASP A 109 -1.39 -9.33 -7.11
C ASP A 109 -1.16 -7.80 -7.15
N TYR A 110 -0.31 -7.31 -8.05
CA TYR A 110 0.02 -5.89 -8.14
C TYR A 110 -1.17 -4.98 -8.48
N PRO A 111 -2.11 -5.32 -9.37
CA PRO A 111 -3.34 -4.55 -9.57
C PRO A 111 -4.19 -4.41 -8.31
N GLY A 112 -4.20 -5.44 -7.44
CA GLY A 112 -4.85 -5.42 -6.13
C GLY A 112 -4.25 -4.37 -5.20
N ALA A 113 -2.91 -4.29 -5.12
CA ALA A 113 -2.20 -3.27 -4.37
C ALA A 113 -2.50 -1.85 -4.87
N ARG A 114 -2.51 -1.63 -6.18
CA ARG A 114 -2.91 -0.34 -6.79
C ARG A 114 -4.34 0.05 -6.44
N ARG A 115 -5.28 -0.91 -6.47
CA ARG A 115 -6.67 -0.68 -6.08
C ARG A 115 -6.77 -0.29 -4.61
N SER A 116 -6.07 -0.98 -3.71
CA SER A 116 -6.04 -0.67 -2.27
C SER A 116 -5.50 0.73 -2.00
N LYS A 117 -4.41 1.15 -2.68
CA LYS A 117 -3.89 2.52 -2.61
C LYS A 117 -4.93 3.54 -3.11
N ASN A 118 -5.61 3.28 -4.22
CA ASN A 118 -6.62 4.19 -4.76
C ASN A 118 -7.82 4.32 -3.81
N VAL A 119 -8.24 3.24 -3.17
CA VAL A 119 -9.28 3.27 -2.12
C VAL A 119 -8.82 4.13 -0.94
N ALA A 120 -7.57 3.98 -0.47
CA ALA A 120 -7.04 4.81 0.60
C ALA A 120 -6.98 6.29 0.22
N LEU A 121 -6.63 6.62 -1.04
CA LEU A 121 -6.65 7.98 -1.55
C LEU A 121 -8.08 8.57 -1.58
N LEU A 122 -9.06 7.79 -2.04
CA LEU A 122 -10.47 8.21 -2.04
C LEU A 122 -10.99 8.45 -0.62
N LEU A 123 -10.66 7.56 0.32
CA LEU A 123 -10.99 7.74 1.74
C LEU A 123 -10.33 9.00 2.31
N TRP A 124 -9.08 9.28 1.96
CA TRP A 124 -8.38 10.48 2.41
C TRP A 124 -9.03 11.75 1.86
N LEU A 125 -9.38 11.79 0.57
CA LEU A 125 -10.11 12.92 -0.05
C LEU A 125 -11.49 13.12 0.56
N GLY A 126 -12.22 12.03 0.85
CA GLY A 126 -13.50 12.07 1.54
C GLY A 126 -13.40 12.66 2.95
N ALA A 127 -12.36 12.27 3.70
CA ALA A 127 -12.09 12.81 5.03
C ALA A 127 -11.73 14.30 4.98
N LEU A 128 -10.93 14.72 3.98
CA LEU A 128 -10.61 16.13 3.73
C LEU A 128 -11.89 16.94 3.48
N PHE A 129 -12.74 16.47 2.59
CA PHE A 129 -13.99 17.17 2.25
C PHE A 129 -14.92 17.26 3.47
N LEU A 130 -15.09 16.18 4.21
CA LEU A 130 -15.97 16.16 5.38
C LEU A 130 -15.44 17.06 6.51
N ALA A 131 -14.13 16.99 6.82
CA ALA A 131 -13.54 17.73 7.92
C ALA A 131 -13.42 19.23 7.65
N PHE A 132 -13.07 19.62 6.42
CA PHE A 132 -12.72 21.01 6.09
C PHE A 132 -13.78 21.77 5.31
N VAL A 133 -14.76 21.09 4.72
CA VAL A 133 -15.87 21.72 3.98
C VAL A 133 -17.19 21.56 4.72
N ILE A 134 -17.60 20.32 4.96
CA ILE A 134 -18.92 20.03 5.53
C ILE A 134 -19.02 20.49 6.98
N ARG A 135 -18.05 20.15 7.81
CA ARG A 135 -18.06 20.46 9.25
C ARG A 135 -18.17 21.94 9.54
N PRO A 136 -17.31 22.85 8.97
CA PRO A 136 -17.43 24.29 9.22
C PRO A 136 -18.75 24.86 8.65
N LEU A 137 -19.24 24.37 7.53
CA LEU A 137 -20.53 24.79 6.96
C LEU A 137 -21.70 24.50 7.91
N LEU A 138 -21.73 23.30 8.52
CA LEU A 138 -22.75 22.94 9.51
C LEU A 138 -22.68 23.82 10.77
N VAL A 139 -21.48 24.18 11.23
CA VAL A 139 -21.29 25.09 12.37
C VAL A 139 -21.85 26.49 12.04
N VAL A 140 -21.54 27.03 10.87
CA VAL A 140 -22.06 28.33 10.44
C VAL A 140 -23.58 28.32 10.34
N LEU A 141 -24.18 27.28 9.76
CA LEU A 141 -25.62 27.15 9.64
C LEU A 141 -26.32 27.03 11.00
N SER A 142 -25.72 26.34 11.97
CA SER A 142 -26.26 26.21 13.33
C SER A 142 -26.19 27.50 14.15
N LEU A 143 -25.27 28.43 13.79
CA LEU A 143 -25.16 29.73 14.45
C LEU A 143 -26.09 30.79 13.83
N SER A 144 -26.62 30.53 12.61
CA SER A 144 -27.51 31.45 11.90
C SER A 144 -29.01 31.14 12.10
N SER A 145 -29.35 30.03 12.72
CA SER A 145 -30.71 29.61 13.11
C SER A 145 -31.01 29.94 14.56
#